data_59aaeff0cf39f9b36ed8f00937bd4c13
#
_entry.id   59aaeff0cf39f9b36ed8f00937bd4c13
#
_cell.length_a   1.000
_cell.length_b   1.000
_cell.length_c   1.000
_cell.angle_alpha   90.00
_cell.angle_beta   90.00
_cell.angle_gamma   90.00
#
_symmetry.space_group_name_H-M   'P 1'
#
loop_
_entity.id
_entity.type
_entity.pdbx_description
1 polymer ?
#
loop_
_entity_poly.entity_id
_entity_poly.type
_entity_poly.pdbx_seq_one_letter_code
_entity_poly.pdbx_strand_id
1 'polypeptide(L)'
;TYIPMLRGFLYLVAVMDWYSRRVLSWRLSNTLDAEFCVAALEEALLRHGPPEIFNTDQGCQFTSLDFTQTLKNAGVRISMDGKGRWMDNVFIERLWRTVKYECVYLHEFENGNHARKVLRDWFKRYNEERPHMSLDDLTPDEAYNGQPFKRAA
;
A
#
# COMPACT_ATOMS: atom_id res chain seq x y z
N THR A 1 1.11 7.61 -5.09
CA THR A 1 1.33 7.69 -6.54
C THR A 1 0.14 8.29 -7.26
N TYR A 2 0.28 8.60 -8.54
CA TYR A 2 -0.79 9.18 -9.35
C TYR A 2 -1.45 8.13 -10.21
N ILE A 3 -2.76 8.28 -10.39
CA ILE A 3 -3.55 7.47 -11.31
C ILE A 3 -4.11 8.41 -12.38
N PRO A 4 -3.61 8.35 -13.63
CA PRO A 4 -4.13 9.19 -14.70
C PRO A 4 -5.58 8.84 -15.02
N MET A 5 -6.37 9.87 -15.26
CA MET A 5 -7.78 9.78 -15.63
C MET A 5 -7.96 10.33 -17.03
N LEU A 6 -9.11 10.12 -17.63
CA LEU A 6 -9.47 10.79 -18.89
C LEU A 6 -9.31 12.30 -18.75
N ARG A 7 -9.66 12.83 -17.59
CA ARG A 7 -9.44 14.24 -17.24
C ARG A 7 -8.80 14.31 -15.87
N GLY A 8 -7.57 14.85 -15.81
CA GLY A 8 -6.85 14.98 -14.56
C GLY A 8 -6.28 13.66 -14.06
N PHE A 9 -6.16 13.54 -12.74
CA PHE A 9 -5.59 12.36 -12.08
C PHE A 9 -6.14 12.23 -10.66
N LEU A 10 -5.95 11.04 -10.10
CA LEU A 10 -6.22 10.77 -8.69
C LEU A 10 -4.92 10.39 -7.98
N TYR A 11 -4.89 10.57 -6.68
CA TYR A 11 -3.83 10.06 -5.82
C TYR A 11 -4.22 8.68 -5.28
N LEU A 12 -3.25 7.79 -5.25
CA LEU A 12 -3.42 6.45 -4.68
C LEU A 12 -2.42 6.27 -3.54
N VAL A 13 -2.91 5.85 -2.39
CA VAL A 13 -2.10 5.43 -1.25
C VAL A 13 -2.40 3.96 -0.95
N ALA A 14 -1.40 3.24 -0.50
CA ALA A 14 -1.56 1.85 -0.05
C ALA A 14 -0.73 1.59 1.19
N VAL A 15 -1.24 0.71 2.03
CA VAL A 15 -0.53 0.15 3.18
C VAL A 15 -0.23 -1.31 2.86
N MET A 16 1.03 -1.67 2.92
CA MET A 16 1.53 -2.96 2.47
C MET A 16 2.33 -3.65 3.57
N ASP A 17 2.16 -4.96 3.70
CA ASP A 17 3.02 -5.79 4.53
C ASP A 17 4.28 -6.15 3.74
N TRP A 18 5.45 -5.77 4.24
CA TRP A 18 6.71 -6.01 3.53
C TRP A 18 7.00 -7.50 3.33
N TYR A 19 6.69 -8.29 4.34
CA TYR A 19 7.04 -9.69 4.33
C TYR A 19 6.28 -10.46 3.27
N SER A 20 4.95 -10.31 3.27
CA SER A 20 4.07 -11.04 2.35
C SER A 20 3.81 -10.31 1.05
N ARG A 21 4.12 -9.02 0.98
CA ARG A 21 3.74 -8.12 -0.12
C ARG A 21 2.22 -7.88 -0.20
N ARG A 22 1.47 -8.32 0.79
CA ARG A 22 0.02 -8.13 0.82
C ARG A 22 -0.32 -6.65 0.96
N VAL A 23 -1.24 -6.19 0.12
CA VAL A 23 -1.83 -4.86 0.26
C VAL A 23 -2.94 -4.94 1.29
N LEU A 24 -2.72 -4.31 2.44
CA LEU A 24 -3.63 -4.37 3.59
C LEU A 24 -4.79 -3.40 3.45
N SER A 25 -4.54 -2.24 2.87
CA SER A 25 -5.56 -1.24 2.57
C SER A 25 -5.05 -0.31 1.47
N TRP A 26 -5.96 0.37 0.81
CA TRP A 26 -5.65 1.37 -0.20
C TRP A 26 -6.80 2.36 -0.32
N ARG A 27 -6.48 3.58 -0.76
CA ARG A 27 -7.46 4.65 -0.95
C ARG A 27 -7.12 5.50 -2.16
N LEU A 28 -8.16 6.03 -2.79
CA LEU A 28 -8.05 7.03 -3.84
C LEU A 28 -8.57 8.37 -3.35
N SER A 29 -7.93 9.45 -3.77
CA SER A 29 -8.39 10.81 -3.46
C SER A 29 -8.08 11.74 -4.62
N ASN A 30 -8.91 12.75 -4.80
CA ASN A 30 -8.65 13.83 -5.76
C ASN A 30 -7.78 14.95 -5.15
N THR A 31 -7.47 14.87 -3.86
CA THR A 31 -6.62 15.85 -3.16
C THR A 31 -5.47 15.14 -2.48
N LEU A 32 -4.30 15.81 -2.43
CA LEU A 32 -3.14 15.29 -1.72
C LEU A 32 -3.12 15.87 -0.31
N ASP A 33 -3.96 15.34 0.56
CA ASP A 33 -3.98 15.69 1.98
C ASP A 33 -3.71 14.46 2.85
N ALA A 34 -3.56 14.69 4.15
CA ALA A 34 -3.27 13.62 5.10
C ALA A 34 -4.50 12.75 5.39
N GLU A 35 -5.69 13.25 5.17
CA GLU A 35 -6.93 12.61 5.61
C GLU A 35 -7.12 11.23 4.96
N PHE A 36 -6.95 11.11 3.65
CA PHE A 36 -7.13 9.81 2.99
C PHE A 36 -6.02 8.83 3.34
N CYS A 37 -4.81 9.33 3.65
CA CYS A 37 -3.71 8.50 4.11
C CYS A 37 -3.99 7.96 5.52
N VAL A 38 -4.52 8.80 6.41
CA VAL A 38 -4.94 8.39 7.75
C VAL A 38 -6.07 7.35 7.66
N ALA A 39 -7.03 7.56 6.76
CA ALA A 39 -8.14 6.60 6.58
C ALA A 39 -7.61 5.22 6.15
N ALA A 40 -6.65 5.17 5.22
CA ALA A 40 -6.03 3.91 4.80
C ALA A 40 -5.29 3.25 5.98
N LEU A 41 -4.54 4.03 6.76
CA LEU A 41 -3.82 3.54 7.92
C LEU A 41 -4.78 2.98 8.98
N GLU A 42 -5.83 3.69 9.31
CA GLU A 42 -6.82 3.25 10.30
C GLU A 42 -7.50 1.95 9.88
N GLU A 43 -7.85 1.82 8.60
CA GLU A 43 -8.43 0.59 8.08
C GLU A 43 -7.47 -0.59 8.24
N ALA A 44 -6.19 -0.40 7.90
CA ALA A 44 -5.18 -1.45 8.05
C ALA A 44 -5.00 -1.85 9.52
N LEU A 45 -4.91 -0.89 10.42
CA LEU A 45 -4.77 -1.14 11.86
C LEU A 45 -5.99 -1.89 12.42
N LEU A 46 -7.19 -1.49 12.02
CA LEU A 46 -8.42 -2.11 12.49
C LEU A 46 -8.55 -3.56 12.03
N ARG A 47 -8.23 -3.84 10.77
CA ARG A 47 -8.41 -5.16 10.17
C ARG A 47 -7.30 -6.13 10.50
N HIS A 48 -6.07 -5.65 10.62
CA HIS A 48 -4.88 -6.50 10.71
C HIS A 48 -4.11 -6.34 12.01
N GLY A 49 -4.50 -5.38 12.83
CA GLY A 49 -3.81 -5.05 14.07
C GLY A 49 -2.54 -4.21 13.82
N PRO A 50 -1.96 -3.66 14.90
CA PRO A 50 -0.77 -2.82 14.77
C PRO A 50 0.47 -3.66 14.47
N PRO A 51 1.32 -3.20 13.54
CA PRO A 51 2.63 -3.79 13.35
C PRO A 51 3.58 -3.30 14.43
N GLU A 52 4.74 -3.92 14.52
CA GLU A 52 5.80 -3.44 15.41
C GLU A 52 6.40 -2.13 14.90
N ILE A 53 6.67 -2.07 13.60
CA ILE A 53 7.28 -0.91 12.93
C ILE A 53 6.47 -0.58 11.68
N PHE A 54 6.27 0.71 11.46
CA PHE A 54 5.65 1.23 10.23
C PHE A 54 6.66 2.12 9.52
N ASN A 55 6.90 1.84 8.23
CA ASN A 55 7.80 2.63 7.40
C ASN A 55 7.01 3.59 6.51
N THR A 56 7.42 4.84 6.49
CA THR A 56 6.86 5.84 5.58
C THR A 56 8.00 6.57 4.89
N ASP A 57 7.69 7.23 3.77
CA ASP A 57 8.59 8.23 3.25
C ASP A 57 8.41 9.57 4.01
N GLN A 58 9.16 10.60 3.61
CA GLN A 58 9.09 11.91 4.26
C GLN A 58 8.09 12.85 3.58
N GLY A 59 7.13 12.32 2.83
CA GLY A 59 6.06 13.12 2.26
C GLY A 59 5.26 13.83 3.34
N CYS A 60 4.80 15.04 3.05
CA CYS A 60 4.14 15.87 4.06
C CYS A 60 2.89 15.23 4.66
N GLN A 61 2.15 14.44 3.87
CA GLN A 61 0.97 13.74 4.37
C GLN A 61 1.32 12.65 5.38
N PHE A 62 2.51 12.05 5.32
CA PHE A 62 2.97 11.01 6.24
C PHE A 62 3.71 11.57 7.44
N THR A 63 4.15 12.82 7.38
CA THR A 63 4.76 13.51 8.52
C THR A 63 3.74 14.37 9.26
N SER A 64 2.49 14.39 8.80
CA SER A 64 1.42 15.15 9.46
C SER A 64 1.20 14.66 10.88
N LEU A 65 0.76 15.57 11.74
CA LEU A 65 0.50 15.25 13.13
C LEU A 65 -0.55 14.15 13.26
N ASP A 66 -1.60 14.20 12.45
CA ASP A 66 -2.68 13.21 12.50
C ASP A 66 -2.19 11.81 12.15
N PHE A 67 -1.37 11.68 11.10
CA PHE A 67 -0.85 10.40 10.69
C PHE A 67 0.11 9.81 11.73
N THR A 68 1.05 10.60 12.21
CA THR A 68 2.02 10.15 13.21
C THR A 68 1.36 9.84 14.54
N GLN A 69 0.37 10.64 14.94
CA GLN A 69 -0.36 10.42 16.19
C GLN A 69 -1.19 9.13 16.14
N THR A 70 -1.78 8.82 15.00
CA THR A 70 -2.52 7.55 14.81
C THR A 70 -1.60 6.35 15.05
N LEU A 71 -0.38 6.39 14.53
CA LEU A 71 0.61 5.33 14.76
C LEU A 71 1.05 5.26 16.22
N LYS A 72 1.34 6.39 16.83
CA LYS A 72 1.74 6.45 18.25
C LYS A 72 0.65 5.92 19.17
N ASN A 73 -0.60 6.28 18.91
CA ASN A 73 -1.74 5.81 19.71
C ASN A 73 -1.91 4.29 19.61
N ALA A 74 -1.49 3.69 18.51
CA ALA A 74 -1.54 2.24 18.31
C ALA A 74 -0.28 1.53 18.85
N GLY A 75 0.67 2.27 19.42
CA GLY A 75 1.91 1.70 19.95
C GLY A 75 2.92 1.29 18.89
N VAL A 76 2.82 1.85 17.70
CA VAL A 76 3.66 1.48 16.55
C VAL A 76 4.88 2.40 16.49
N ARG A 77 6.07 1.81 16.31
CA ARG A 77 7.28 2.59 16.05
C ARG A 77 7.29 3.06 14.60
N ILE A 78 7.67 4.31 14.41
CA ILE A 78 7.71 4.94 13.09
C ILE A 78 9.16 4.95 12.60
N SER A 79 9.37 4.39 11.40
CA SER A 79 10.63 4.50 10.69
C SER A 79 10.40 5.33 9.44
N MET A 80 11.17 6.41 9.28
CA MET A 80 11.10 7.25 8.10
C MET A 80 12.36 7.09 7.27
N ASP A 81 12.21 7.24 5.95
CA ASP A 81 13.36 7.24 5.07
C ASP A 81 14.29 8.37 5.44
N GLY A 82 15.50 8.00 5.76
CA GLY A 82 16.58 8.94 5.91
C GLY A 82 17.50 8.88 4.70
N LYS A 83 18.52 9.73 4.73
CA LYS A 83 19.58 9.70 3.72
C LYS A 83 20.21 8.31 3.69
N GLY A 84 20.26 7.69 2.53
CA GLY A 84 20.81 6.36 2.35
C GLY A 84 19.84 5.20 2.59
N ARG A 85 18.60 5.49 2.91
CA ARG A 85 17.56 4.47 3.17
C ARG A 85 16.58 4.27 2.02
N TRP A 86 17.03 4.43 0.81
CA TRP A 86 16.21 4.20 -0.38
C TRP A 86 15.62 2.78 -0.44
N MET A 87 16.29 1.80 0.16
CA MET A 87 15.81 0.42 0.19
C MET A 87 14.50 0.26 0.99
N ASP A 88 14.23 1.15 1.94
CA ASP A 88 13.02 1.08 2.74
C ASP A 88 11.75 1.29 1.90
N ASN A 89 11.87 1.93 0.72
CA ASN A 89 10.75 2.17 -0.18
C ASN A 89 10.67 1.21 -1.36
N VAL A 90 11.61 0.29 -1.49
CA VAL A 90 11.69 -0.56 -2.70
C VAL A 90 10.42 -1.38 -2.92
N PHE A 91 9.79 -1.84 -1.87
CA PHE A 91 8.61 -2.69 -1.98
C PHE A 91 7.37 -1.93 -2.44
N ILE A 92 7.16 -0.72 -1.90
CA ILE A 92 6.04 0.11 -2.33
C ILE A 92 6.25 0.61 -3.76
N GLU A 93 7.48 0.94 -4.13
CA GLU A 93 7.81 1.35 -5.49
C GLU A 93 7.58 0.23 -6.50
N ARG A 94 7.93 -1.00 -6.15
CA ARG A 94 7.62 -2.17 -6.98
C ARG A 94 6.12 -2.38 -7.13
N LEU A 95 5.36 -2.17 -6.05
CA LEU A 95 3.91 -2.23 -6.11
C LEU A 95 3.36 -1.20 -7.09
N TRP A 96 3.82 0.05 -7.01
CA TRP A 96 3.38 1.10 -7.93
C TRP A 96 3.69 0.75 -9.38
N ARG A 97 4.88 0.23 -9.63
CA ARG A 97 5.26 -0.20 -10.98
C ARG A 97 4.32 -1.31 -11.47
N THR A 98 4.07 -2.30 -10.63
CA THR A 98 3.18 -3.41 -10.96
C THR A 98 1.76 -2.95 -11.24
N VAL A 99 1.21 -2.08 -10.37
CA VAL A 99 -0.13 -1.50 -10.56
C VAL A 99 -0.22 -0.78 -11.90
N LYS A 100 0.79 0.03 -12.23
CA LYS A 100 0.75 0.83 -13.45
C LYS A 100 0.85 -0.02 -14.71
N TYR A 101 1.78 -0.96 -14.75
CA TYR A 101 1.96 -1.79 -15.95
C TYR A 101 0.89 -2.86 -16.10
N GLU A 102 0.36 -3.41 -15.03
CA GLU A 102 -0.63 -4.48 -15.09
C GLU A 102 -2.08 -3.99 -15.05
N CYS A 103 -2.32 -2.75 -14.70
CA CYS A 103 -3.67 -2.22 -14.54
C CYS A 103 -3.85 -0.84 -15.17
N VAL A 104 -3.16 0.16 -14.65
CA VAL A 104 -3.44 1.57 -14.98
C VAL A 104 -3.23 1.87 -16.45
N TYR A 105 -2.12 1.44 -17.03
CA TYR A 105 -1.80 1.72 -18.43
C TYR A 105 -2.66 0.95 -19.43
N LEU A 106 -3.38 -0.07 -18.95
CA LEU A 106 -4.28 -0.86 -19.78
C LEU A 106 -5.70 -0.29 -19.82
N HIS A 107 -5.97 0.77 -19.07
CA HIS A 107 -7.31 1.34 -18.92
C HIS A 107 -7.28 2.84 -19.16
N GLU A 108 -8.42 3.35 -19.60
CA GLU A 108 -8.70 4.77 -19.67
C GLU A 108 -9.84 5.05 -18.69
N PHE A 109 -9.50 5.54 -17.50
CA PHE A 109 -10.49 5.75 -16.45
C PHE A 109 -11.33 6.98 -16.72
N GLU A 110 -12.63 6.81 -16.85
CA GLU A 110 -13.58 7.88 -17.14
C GLU A 110 -13.84 8.76 -15.92
N ASN A 111 -13.88 8.16 -14.74
CA ASN A 111 -14.16 8.85 -13.49
C ASN A 111 -13.60 8.04 -12.29
N GLY A 112 -13.71 8.62 -11.10
CA GLY A 112 -13.20 8.01 -9.88
C GLY A 112 -13.87 6.69 -9.53
N ASN A 113 -15.16 6.54 -9.80
CA ASN A 113 -15.87 5.29 -9.55
C ASN A 113 -15.37 4.16 -10.44
N HIS A 114 -15.11 4.46 -11.71
CA HIS A 114 -14.52 3.50 -12.65
C HIS A 114 -13.13 3.06 -12.18
N ALA A 115 -12.27 4.02 -11.85
CA ALA A 115 -10.93 3.74 -11.34
C ALA A 115 -10.97 2.88 -10.07
N ARG A 116 -11.84 3.22 -9.14
CA ARG A 116 -11.99 2.49 -7.87
C ARG A 116 -12.43 1.05 -8.10
N LYS A 117 -13.38 0.83 -8.99
CA LYS A 117 -13.87 -0.51 -9.31
C LYS A 117 -12.76 -1.38 -9.91
N VAL A 118 -12.07 -0.86 -10.91
CA VAL A 118 -11.00 -1.58 -11.61
C VAL A 118 -9.84 -1.89 -10.65
N LEU A 119 -9.43 -0.91 -9.86
CA LEU A 119 -8.35 -1.11 -8.88
C LEU A 119 -8.75 -2.07 -7.77
N ARG A 120 -10.01 -2.05 -7.34
CA ARG A 120 -10.51 -3.01 -6.33
C ARG A 120 -10.36 -4.43 -6.83
N ASP A 121 -10.79 -4.70 -8.04
CA ASP A 121 -10.67 -6.02 -8.64
C ASP A 121 -9.20 -6.41 -8.84
N TRP A 122 -8.37 -5.45 -9.25
CA TRP A 122 -6.96 -5.70 -9.45
C TRP A 122 -6.22 -6.00 -8.13
N PHE A 123 -6.44 -5.21 -7.08
CA PHE A 123 -5.81 -5.45 -5.78
C PHE A 123 -6.25 -6.78 -5.17
N LYS A 124 -7.51 -7.14 -5.37
CA LYS A 124 -8.00 -8.45 -4.93
C LYS A 124 -7.23 -9.57 -5.62
N ARG A 125 -7.08 -9.51 -6.93
CA ARG A 125 -6.31 -10.52 -7.69
C ARG A 125 -4.83 -10.49 -7.33
N TYR A 126 -4.27 -9.31 -7.12
CA TYR A 126 -2.89 -9.18 -6.67
C TYR A 126 -2.66 -9.96 -5.37
N ASN A 127 -3.51 -9.77 -4.39
CA ASN A 127 -3.38 -10.44 -3.10
C ASN A 127 -3.68 -11.94 -3.17
N GLU A 128 -4.70 -12.32 -3.90
CA GLU A 128 -5.23 -13.69 -3.87
C GLU A 128 -4.62 -14.61 -4.93
N GLU A 129 -4.21 -14.06 -6.07
CA GLU A 129 -3.90 -14.88 -7.25
C GLU A 129 -2.50 -14.66 -7.82
N ARG A 130 -1.87 -13.52 -7.55
CA ARG A 130 -0.60 -13.18 -8.19
C ARG A 130 0.58 -13.80 -7.44
N PRO A 131 1.28 -14.79 -8.05
CA PRO A 131 2.44 -15.40 -7.41
C PRO A 131 3.66 -14.46 -7.45
N HIS A 132 4.54 -14.59 -6.45
CA HIS A 132 5.77 -13.83 -6.36
C HIS A 132 6.96 -14.78 -6.25
N MET A 133 7.95 -14.60 -7.11
CA MET A 133 9.16 -15.43 -7.09
C MET A 133 9.88 -15.35 -5.75
N SER A 134 9.95 -14.16 -5.15
CA SER A 134 10.59 -13.96 -3.85
C SER A 134 9.86 -14.64 -2.68
N LEU A 135 8.65 -15.13 -2.92
CA LEU A 135 7.83 -15.82 -1.94
C LEU A 135 7.64 -17.30 -2.30
N ASP A 136 8.59 -17.89 -3.03
CA ASP A 136 8.50 -19.28 -3.53
C ASP A 136 7.21 -19.52 -4.34
N ASP A 137 6.85 -18.54 -5.17
CA ASP A 137 5.66 -18.51 -6.02
C ASP A 137 4.33 -18.53 -5.23
N LEU A 138 4.37 -18.19 -3.95
CA LEU A 138 3.16 -17.97 -3.19
C LEU A 138 2.53 -16.61 -3.55
N THR A 139 1.22 -16.53 -3.39
CA THR A 139 0.52 -15.26 -3.48
C THR A 139 0.73 -14.45 -2.20
N PRO A 140 0.52 -13.12 -2.22
CA PRO A 140 0.57 -12.33 -0.98
C PRO A 140 -0.34 -12.87 0.13
N ASP A 141 -1.57 -13.28 -0.20
CA ASP A 141 -2.47 -13.85 0.82
C ASP A 141 -1.94 -15.15 1.39
N GLU A 142 -1.42 -16.04 0.56
CA GLU A 142 -0.80 -17.28 1.03
C GLU A 142 0.39 -17.02 1.94
N ALA A 143 1.26 -16.08 1.56
CA ALA A 143 2.42 -15.72 2.38
C ALA A 143 2.01 -15.06 3.69
N TYR A 144 0.99 -14.21 3.67
CA TYR A 144 0.50 -13.50 4.85
C TYR A 144 -0.18 -14.45 5.86
N ASN A 145 -1.01 -15.36 5.37
CA ASN A 145 -1.74 -16.32 6.19
C ASN A 145 -0.98 -17.63 6.38
N GLY A 146 0.18 -17.74 5.74
CA GLY A 146 0.93 -18.97 5.72
C GLY A 146 1.67 -19.28 7.01
N GLN A 147 2.46 -20.32 6.95
CA GLN A 147 3.11 -20.89 8.12
C GLN A 147 4.29 -20.02 8.58
N PRO A 148 4.30 -19.52 9.80
CA PRO A 148 5.36 -18.64 10.29
C PRO A 148 6.77 -19.22 10.17
N PHE A 149 6.93 -20.53 10.33
CA PHE A 149 8.23 -21.16 10.24
C PHE A 149 8.84 -21.10 8.83
N LYS A 150 8.03 -21.07 7.78
CA LYS A 150 8.52 -20.86 6.43
C LYS A 150 9.12 -19.47 6.26
N ARG A 151 8.65 -18.52 7.04
CA ARG A 151 9.13 -17.14 7.02
C ARG A 151 10.42 -16.97 7.79
N ALA A 152 10.60 -17.76 8.84
CA ALA A 152 11.81 -17.73 9.65
C ALA A 152 13.02 -18.36 8.94
N ALA A 153 12.74 -19.21 8.00
CA ALA A 153 13.78 -19.84 7.20
C ALA A 153 14.14 -18.94 6.03
#